data_91830b3abd3d63ca39018a77bb33c8c1
#
_entry.id   91830b3abd3d63ca39018a77bb33c8c1
#
_cell.length_a   1.000
_cell.length_b   1.000
_cell.length_c   1.000
_cell.angle_alpha   90.00
_cell.angle_beta   90.00
_cell.angle_gamma   90.00
#
_symmetry.space_group_name_H-M   'P 1'
#
loop_
_entity.id
_entity.type
_entity.pdbx_description
1 polymer ?
#
loop_
_entity_poly.entity_id
_entity_poly.type
_entity_poly.pdbx_seq_one_letter_code
_entity_poly.pdbx_strand_id
1 'polypeptide(L)'
;MERYIFKQAEPVWAAGLQNGMNIRMGFYAQAGKGKTSVNLACSTAYQIYVNKTFAAAGPARAARGYYRVDEIDITSYLNKDINDVAVIVWGYCINAYSFLDQPSFLTCEIVCDNDVVAATGVKGFFAYLLDDYLKKVQRYTYQRGFVESYVLASDSRDWMTGVNTHQVSLEMSGKKEYITRNVLY
;
A
#
# COMPACT_ATOMS: atom_id res chain seq x y z
N MET A 1 12.27 7.05 19.90
CA MET A 1 11.57 6.67 18.65
C MET A 1 10.65 7.85 18.34
N GLU A 2 10.86 8.51 17.20
CA GLU A 2 10.08 9.70 16.86
C GLU A 2 8.72 9.27 16.30
N ARG A 3 7.64 9.88 16.84
CA ARG A 3 6.28 9.65 16.36
C ARG A 3 6.08 10.32 15.00
N TYR A 4 5.38 9.64 14.11
CA TYR A 4 4.89 10.20 12.87
C TYR A 4 3.38 10.45 12.94
N ILE A 5 2.92 11.54 12.36
CA ILE A 5 1.49 11.88 12.27
C ILE A 5 1.17 12.18 10.81
N PHE A 6 0.30 11.38 10.21
CA PHE A 6 -0.26 11.70 8.90
C PHE A 6 -1.10 12.97 8.97
N LYS A 7 -1.04 13.80 7.93
CA LYS A 7 -1.82 15.05 7.88
C LYS A 7 -3.31 14.77 7.74
N GLN A 8 -3.70 13.77 6.94
CA GLN A 8 -5.09 13.45 6.65
C GLN A 8 -5.38 11.95 6.56
N ALA A 9 -4.40 11.12 6.20
CA ALA A 9 -4.64 9.72 5.89
C ALA A 9 -5.06 8.90 7.11
N GLU A 10 -6.02 8.01 6.89
CA GLU A 10 -6.55 7.06 7.86
C GLU A 10 -6.23 5.61 7.44
N PRO A 11 -6.06 4.68 8.40
CA PRO A 11 -5.83 3.28 8.11
C PRO A 11 -7.11 2.61 7.58
N VAL A 12 -7.02 2.06 6.37
CA VAL A 12 -8.14 1.43 5.68
C VAL A 12 -7.78 0.05 5.12
N TRP A 13 -8.79 -0.78 4.93
CA TRP A 13 -8.69 -2.04 4.18
C TRP A 13 -10.03 -2.34 3.49
N ALA A 14 -10.04 -3.36 2.62
CA ALA A 14 -11.29 -3.82 2.01
C ALA A 14 -12.26 -4.29 3.09
N ALA A 15 -13.51 -3.84 3.01
CA ALA A 15 -14.56 -4.13 3.97
C ALA A 15 -14.76 -5.65 4.16
N GLY A 16 -14.76 -6.10 5.41
CA GLY A 16 -14.89 -7.51 5.78
C GLY A 16 -13.66 -8.38 5.50
N LEU A 17 -12.55 -7.83 5.00
CA LEU A 17 -11.35 -8.60 4.61
C LEU A 17 -10.10 -8.28 5.45
N GLN A 18 -10.22 -7.52 6.54
CA GLN A 18 -9.05 -7.12 7.36
C GLN A 18 -8.27 -8.31 7.94
N ASN A 19 -8.98 -9.39 8.29
CA ASN A 19 -8.39 -10.62 8.80
C ASN A 19 -8.30 -11.71 7.71
N GLY A 20 -8.51 -11.35 6.47
CA GLY A 20 -8.41 -12.25 5.33
C GLY A 20 -6.96 -12.63 5.04
N MET A 21 -6.70 -13.94 4.98
CA MET A 21 -5.36 -14.47 4.73
C MET A 21 -4.97 -14.30 3.26
N ASN A 22 -3.75 -13.81 3.01
CA ASN A 22 -3.17 -13.66 1.68
C ASN A 22 -4.06 -12.83 0.74
N ILE A 23 -4.51 -11.67 1.21
CA ILE A 23 -5.26 -10.71 0.41
C ILE A 23 -4.30 -9.71 -0.21
N ARG A 24 -4.48 -9.41 -1.49
CA ARG A 24 -3.71 -8.38 -2.19
C ARG A 24 -4.64 -7.28 -2.66
N MET A 25 -4.28 -6.04 -2.35
CA MET A 25 -5.03 -4.85 -2.72
C MET A 25 -4.19 -3.95 -3.62
N GLY A 26 -4.86 -3.35 -4.61
CA GLY A 26 -4.35 -2.23 -5.36
C GLY A 26 -5.02 -0.94 -4.89
N PHE A 27 -4.22 0.10 -4.68
CA PHE A 27 -4.70 1.45 -4.39
C PHE A 27 -4.20 2.39 -5.47
N TYR A 28 -5.09 3.14 -6.07
CA TYR A 28 -4.81 4.06 -7.16
C TYR A 28 -5.18 5.47 -6.78
N ALA A 29 -4.32 6.42 -7.12
CA ALA A 29 -4.58 7.84 -7.02
C ALA A 29 -3.86 8.59 -8.14
N GLN A 30 -4.13 9.88 -8.28
CA GLN A 30 -3.46 10.76 -9.22
C GLN A 30 -2.66 11.84 -8.50
N ALA A 31 -1.53 12.23 -9.10
CA ALA A 31 -0.71 13.35 -8.65
C ALA A 31 -0.40 14.28 -9.82
N GLY A 32 -0.38 15.59 -9.56
CA GLY A 32 0.09 16.60 -10.50
C GLY A 32 1.62 16.63 -10.59
N LYS A 33 2.15 17.57 -11.39
CA LYS A 33 3.57 17.95 -11.36
C LYS A 33 3.85 18.79 -10.12
N GLY A 34 5.01 18.60 -9.51
CA GLY A 34 5.45 19.30 -8.32
C GLY A 34 6.38 18.44 -7.48
N LYS A 35 6.93 18.98 -6.42
CA LYS A 35 7.70 18.18 -5.45
C LYS A 35 6.74 17.25 -4.71
N THR A 36 6.78 15.97 -5.04
CA THR A 36 5.76 15.03 -4.58
C THR A 36 6.37 13.87 -3.81
N SER A 37 5.80 13.56 -2.65
CA SER A 37 6.10 12.37 -1.86
C SER A 37 4.87 11.48 -1.68
N VAL A 38 5.11 10.18 -1.56
CA VAL A 38 4.14 9.19 -1.06
C VAL A 38 4.56 8.80 0.34
N ASN A 39 3.76 9.14 1.33
CA ASN A 39 4.00 8.83 2.73
C ASN A 39 3.06 7.69 3.12
N LEU A 40 3.60 6.55 3.54
CA LEU A 40 2.75 5.38 3.80
C LEU A 40 3.28 4.44 4.87
N ALA A 41 2.34 3.72 5.48
CA ALA A 41 2.58 2.56 6.34
C ALA A 41 1.56 1.48 6.03
N CYS A 42 1.95 0.22 6.11
CA CYS A 42 1.05 -0.92 5.90
C CYS A 42 1.35 -2.09 6.84
N SER A 43 0.45 -3.06 6.86
CA SER A 43 0.54 -4.23 7.75
C SER A 43 1.63 -5.22 7.36
N THR A 44 1.92 -5.42 6.08
CA THR A 44 2.82 -6.49 5.63
C THR A 44 3.89 -5.96 4.68
N ALA A 45 3.53 -5.74 3.42
CA ALA A 45 4.45 -5.26 2.39
C ALA A 45 3.71 -4.40 1.37
N TYR A 46 4.43 -3.52 0.70
CA TYR A 46 3.90 -2.72 -0.39
C TYR A 46 4.90 -2.58 -1.55
N GLN A 47 4.37 -2.23 -2.71
CA GLN A 47 5.13 -1.72 -3.86
C GLN A 47 4.43 -0.48 -4.40
N ILE A 48 5.21 0.52 -4.79
CA ILE A 48 4.74 1.76 -5.41
C ILE A 48 5.15 1.77 -6.87
N TYR A 49 4.22 2.13 -7.72
CA TYR A 49 4.41 2.36 -9.15
C TYR A 49 3.93 3.77 -9.51
N VAL A 50 4.70 4.48 -10.32
CA VAL A 50 4.31 5.76 -10.89
C VAL A 50 4.34 5.63 -12.41
N ASN A 51 3.22 5.92 -13.07
CA ASN A 51 3.05 5.74 -14.52
C ASN A 51 3.47 4.30 -14.97
N LYS A 52 3.08 3.28 -14.20
CA LYS A 52 3.45 1.86 -14.37
C LYS A 52 4.95 1.55 -14.17
N THR A 53 5.77 2.52 -13.77
CA THR A 53 7.20 2.33 -13.46
C THR A 53 7.36 2.07 -11.97
N PHE A 54 8.09 1.01 -11.60
CA PHE A 54 8.39 0.69 -10.20
C PHE A 54 9.23 1.82 -9.56
N ALA A 55 8.79 2.30 -8.40
CA ALA A 55 9.43 3.38 -7.68
C ALA A 55 10.05 2.91 -6.34
N ALA A 56 9.30 2.16 -5.54
CA ALA A 56 9.77 1.74 -4.22
C ALA A 56 9.01 0.50 -3.70
N ALA A 57 9.57 -0.13 -2.65
CA ALA A 57 8.94 -1.20 -1.90
C ALA A 57 9.31 -1.12 -0.41
N GLY A 58 8.48 -1.69 0.45
CA GLY A 58 8.67 -1.72 1.91
C GLY A 58 7.53 -2.44 2.63
N PRO A 59 7.29 -2.14 3.90
CA PRO A 59 7.99 -1.22 4.78
C PRO A 59 9.22 -1.85 5.45
N ALA A 60 9.99 -1.05 6.17
CA ALA A 60 10.97 -1.57 7.14
C ALA A 60 10.25 -2.14 8.36
N ARG A 61 10.82 -3.20 8.95
CA ARG A 61 10.26 -3.84 10.16
C ARG A 61 10.17 -2.89 11.35
N ALA A 62 9.11 -3.03 12.12
CA ALA A 62 8.90 -2.32 13.39
C ALA A 62 8.59 -3.30 14.51
N ALA A 63 8.62 -2.82 15.76
CA ALA A 63 8.13 -3.58 16.90
C ALA A 63 6.60 -3.76 16.80
N ARG A 64 6.08 -4.79 17.46
CA ARG A 64 4.63 -5.06 17.49
C ARG A 64 3.86 -3.84 18.01
N GLY A 65 2.80 -3.47 17.30
CA GLY A 65 1.97 -2.31 17.61
C GLY A 65 2.47 -0.99 17.05
N TYR A 66 3.67 -0.96 16.46
CA TYR A 66 4.23 0.21 15.80
C TYR A 66 4.42 -0.03 14.31
N TYR A 67 4.22 1.00 13.51
CA TYR A 67 4.34 0.92 12.06
C TYR A 67 5.27 2.03 11.56
N ARG A 68 6.31 1.64 10.81
CA ARG A 68 7.20 2.62 10.21
C ARG A 68 6.53 3.25 9.00
N VAL A 69 6.63 4.57 8.95
CA VAL A 69 6.21 5.34 7.79
C VAL A 69 7.41 5.52 6.88
N ASP A 70 7.22 5.15 5.63
CA ASP A 70 8.15 5.44 4.54
C ASP A 70 7.68 6.72 3.83
N GLU A 71 8.60 7.67 3.66
CA GLU A 71 8.40 8.93 2.91
C GLU A 71 9.20 8.82 1.61
N ILE A 72 8.52 8.50 0.53
CA ILE A 72 9.14 8.21 -0.77
C ILE A 72 8.99 9.41 -1.68
N ASP A 73 10.10 10.06 -2.04
CA ASP A 73 10.11 11.10 -3.06
C ASP A 73 9.92 10.46 -4.44
N ILE A 74 8.81 10.80 -5.09
CA ILE A 74 8.45 10.32 -6.42
C ILE A 74 8.59 11.39 -7.51
N THR A 75 9.13 12.56 -7.17
CA THR A 75 9.22 13.72 -8.07
C THR A 75 9.89 13.38 -9.40
N SER A 76 10.95 12.57 -9.37
CA SER A 76 11.68 12.17 -10.59
C SER A 76 10.91 11.24 -11.54
N TYR A 77 9.82 10.62 -11.07
CA TYR A 77 8.95 9.76 -11.86
C TYR A 77 7.79 10.51 -12.54
N LEU A 78 7.56 11.77 -12.16
CA LEU A 78 6.46 12.59 -12.68
C LEU A 78 6.84 13.20 -14.03
N ASN A 79 6.26 12.69 -15.09
CA ASN A 79 6.58 13.09 -16.48
C ASN A 79 5.37 13.62 -17.26
N LYS A 80 4.19 13.70 -16.62
CA LYS A 80 2.92 14.17 -17.19
C LYS A 80 2.32 15.26 -16.31
N ASP A 81 1.33 15.98 -16.81
CA ASP A 81 0.56 16.95 -16.00
C ASP A 81 -0.28 16.23 -14.93
N ILE A 82 -0.81 15.05 -15.25
CA ILE A 82 -1.47 14.14 -14.32
C ILE A 82 -0.73 12.80 -14.40
N ASN A 83 -0.26 12.32 -13.25
CA ASN A 83 0.51 11.10 -13.14
C ASN A 83 -0.27 10.06 -12.33
N ASP A 84 -0.22 8.82 -12.78
CA ASP A 84 -0.85 7.70 -12.11
C ASP A 84 0.07 7.17 -11.00
N VAL A 85 -0.43 7.12 -9.78
CA VAL A 85 0.26 6.55 -8.62
C VAL A 85 -0.51 5.33 -8.15
N ALA A 86 0.12 4.17 -8.22
CA ALA A 86 -0.45 2.90 -7.83
C ALA A 86 0.36 2.26 -6.69
N VAL A 87 -0.34 1.78 -5.66
CA VAL A 87 0.26 1.08 -4.52
C VAL A 87 -0.33 -0.32 -4.43
N ILE A 88 0.49 -1.35 -4.58
CA ILE A 88 0.11 -2.73 -4.27
C ILE A 88 0.41 -2.98 -2.80
N VAL A 89 -0.53 -3.57 -2.07
CA VAL A 89 -0.35 -3.91 -0.66
C VAL A 89 -0.71 -5.37 -0.43
N TRP A 90 0.17 -6.08 0.28
CA TRP A 90 -0.05 -7.45 0.73
C TRP A 90 -0.61 -7.45 2.16
N GLY A 91 -1.72 -8.13 2.38
CA GLY A 91 -2.29 -8.46 3.68
C GLY A 91 -2.16 -9.96 3.92
N TYR A 92 -1.14 -10.38 4.64
CA TYR A 92 -0.91 -11.82 4.83
C TYR A 92 -1.69 -12.42 5.99
N CYS A 93 -1.90 -11.67 7.07
CA CYS A 93 -2.54 -12.15 8.30
C CYS A 93 -1.96 -13.49 8.77
N ILE A 94 -0.63 -13.58 8.83
CA ILE A 94 0.12 -14.73 9.32
C ILE A 94 1.39 -14.28 10.05
N ASN A 95 1.85 -15.10 10.98
CA ASN A 95 3.20 -14.98 11.50
C ASN A 95 4.21 -15.63 10.55
N ALA A 96 5.28 -14.90 10.29
CA ALA A 96 6.44 -15.36 9.54
C ALA A 96 7.71 -14.73 10.12
N TYR A 97 8.86 -15.06 9.57
CA TYR A 97 10.12 -14.44 10.01
C TYR A 97 10.13 -12.91 9.84
N SER A 98 9.45 -12.41 8.81
CA SER A 98 9.41 -10.99 8.46
C SER A 98 8.08 -10.29 8.74
N PHE A 99 7.02 -11.02 9.06
CA PHE A 99 5.68 -10.48 9.19
C PHE A 99 5.02 -10.96 10.49
N LEU A 100 4.16 -10.10 11.05
CA LEU A 100 3.34 -10.41 12.20
C LEU A 100 1.91 -10.69 11.73
N ASP A 101 1.24 -11.65 12.41
CA ASP A 101 -0.19 -11.84 12.27
C ASP A 101 -0.92 -10.65 12.91
N GLN A 102 -1.59 -9.89 12.07
CA GLN A 102 -2.31 -8.68 12.43
C GLN A 102 -3.31 -8.32 11.34
N PRO A 103 -4.39 -7.57 11.68
CA PRO A 103 -5.32 -7.07 10.69
C PRO A 103 -4.62 -6.24 9.62
N SER A 104 -4.99 -6.49 8.37
CA SER A 104 -4.41 -5.79 7.22
C SER A 104 -4.86 -4.34 7.16
N PHE A 105 -3.97 -3.46 6.73
CA PHE A 105 -4.28 -2.05 6.48
C PHE A 105 -3.27 -1.40 5.54
N LEU A 106 -3.68 -0.28 4.97
CA LEU A 106 -2.84 0.76 4.37
C LEU A 106 -3.23 2.10 4.97
N THR A 107 -2.24 2.90 5.37
CA THR A 107 -2.36 4.34 5.58
C THR A 107 -1.42 5.01 4.60
N CYS A 108 -1.95 5.85 3.73
CA CYS A 108 -1.17 6.46 2.66
C CYS A 108 -1.70 7.84 2.34
N GLU A 109 -0.80 8.81 2.21
CA GLU A 109 -1.11 10.11 1.64
C GLU A 109 -0.07 10.51 0.59
N ILE A 110 -0.55 11.19 -0.46
CA ILE A 110 0.29 11.80 -1.49
C ILE A 110 0.32 13.29 -1.21
N VAL A 111 1.53 13.81 -1.01
CA VAL A 111 1.78 15.22 -0.73
C VAL A 111 2.50 15.84 -1.92
N CYS A 112 1.90 16.86 -2.54
CA CYS A 112 2.46 17.61 -3.65
C CYS A 112 2.61 19.07 -3.20
N ASP A 113 3.83 19.62 -3.26
CA ASP A 113 4.14 21.01 -2.86
C ASP A 113 3.58 21.38 -1.46
N ASN A 114 3.66 20.44 -0.51
CA ASN A 114 3.14 20.49 0.87
C ASN A 114 1.62 20.26 1.03
N ASP A 115 0.84 20.20 -0.04
CA ASP A 115 -0.59 19.92 0.03
C ASP A 115 -0.89 18.43 -0.11
N VAL A 116 -1.80 17.91 0.70
CA VAL A 116 -2.29 16.54 0.56
C VAL A 116 -3.27 16.46 -0.60
N VAL A 117 -2.85 15.81 -1.69
CA VAL A 117 -3.67 15.66 -2.91
C VAL A 117 -4.52 14.39 -2.89
N ALA A 118 -4.04 13.34 -2.21
CA ALA A 118 -4.80 12.12 -1.95
C ALA A 118 -4.48 11.58 -0.56
N ALA A 119 -5.47 11.00 0.13
CA ALA A 119 -5.33 10.41 1.45
C ALA A 119 -6.31 9.24 1.63
N THR A 120 -5.82 8.08 2.08
CA THR A 120 -6.67 6.92 2.35
C THR A 120 -7.73 7.24 3.41
N GLY A 121 -8.96 6.75 3.20
CA GLY A 121 -10.11 7.00 4.08
C GLY A 121 -10.73 8.40 3.97
N VAL A 122 -10.13 9.32 3.19
CA VAL A 122 -10.58 10.71 3.08
C VAL A 122 -10.88 11.11 1.64
N LYS A 123 -9.88 11.06 0.74
CA LYS A 123 -10.04 11.54 -0.64
C LYS A 123 -9.01 10.94 -1.60
N GLY A 124 -9.38 10.88 -2.88
CA GLY A 124 -8.47 10.70 -4.02
C GLY A 124 -7.92 9.30 -4.23
N PHE A 125 -8.15 8.35 -3.31
CA PHE A 125 -7.78 6.95 -3.50
C PHE A 125 -8.98 6.09 -3.93
N PHE A 126 -8.73 5.25 -4.93
CA PHE A 126 -9.59 4.15 -5.34
C PHE A 126 -8.92 2.84 -4.99
N ALA A 127 -9.69 1.84 -4.56
CA ALA A 127 -9.16 0.56 -4.11
C ALA A 127 -9.74 -0.61 -4.90
N TYR A 128 -8.90 -1.59 -5.18
CA TYR A 128 -9.20 -2.77 -5.98
C TYR A 128 -8.73 -4.02 -5.25
N LEU A 129 -9.54 -5.07 -5.29
CA LEU A 129 -9.10 -6.40 -4.89
C LEU A 129 -8.38 -7.03 -6.09
N LEU A 130 -7.09 -7.34 -5.93
CA LEU A 130 -6.31 -7.95 -7.00
C LEU A 130 -6.53 -9.45 -7.00
N ASP A 131 -6.88 -10.00 -8.14
CA ASP A 131 -7.17 -11.41 -8.37
C ASP A 131 -6.23 -12.07 -9.40
N ASP A 132 -5.21 -11.34 -9.84
CA ASP A 132 -4.17 -11.81 -10.75
C ASP A 132 -3.20 -12.83 -10.11
N TYR A 133 -3.48 -13.30 -8.90
CA TYR A 133 -2.67 -14.28 -8.19
C TYR A 133 -3.54 -15.32 -7.46
N LEU A 134 -2.94 -16.48 -7.20
CA LEU A 134 -3.61 -17.55 -6.47
C LEU A 134 -3.52 -17.32 -4.96
N LYS A 135 -4.68 -17.14 -4.30
CA LYS A 135 -4.76 -16.94 -2.84
C LYS A 135 -4.43 -18.23 -2.07
N LYS A 136 -4.86 -19.38 -2.59
CA LYS A 136 -4.65 -20.71 -1.96
C LYS A 136 -3.37 -21.32 -2.49
N VAL A 137 -2.26 -20.98 -1.86
CA VAL A 137 -0.93 -21.50 -2.19
C VAL A 137 -0.26 -22.09 -0.97
N GLN A 138 0.73 -22.93 -1.19
CA GLN A 138 1.52 -23.51 -0.11
C GLN A 138 2.51 -22.50 0.46
N ARG A 139 2.92 -22.71 1.71
CA ARG A 139 4.08 -22.12 2.34
C ARG A 139 5.16 -23.18 2.44
N TYR A 140 6.39 -22.85 2.08
CA TYR A 140 7.52 -23.79 2.27
C TYR A 140 7.75 -24.11 3.75
N THR A 141 7.65 -23.08 4.58
CA THR A 141 7.77 -23.18 6.04
C THR A 141 6.90 -22.11 6.69
N TYR A 142 6.60 -22.27 7.98
CA TYR A 142 5.92 -21.23 8.77
C TYR A 142 6.75 -19.94 8.93
N GLN A 143 8.06 -19.99 8.65
CA GLN A 143 8.96 -18.85 8.75
C GLN A 143 8.86 -17.90 7.54
N ARG A 144 8.32 -18.35 6.41
CA ARG A 144 8.18 -17.57 5.18
C ARG A 144 6.74 -17.13 4.95
N GLY A 145 6.58 -16.12 4.09
CA GLY A 145 5.29 -15.74 3.55
C GLY A 145 4.72 -16.80 2.59
N PHE A 146 3.71 -16.42 1.84
CA PHE A 146 3.11 -17.26 0.82
C PHE A 146 4.00 -17.35 -0.43
N VAL A 147 3.89 -18.47 -1.14
CA VAL A 147 4.47 -18.60 -2.49
C VAL A 147 3.73 -17.64 -3.43
N GLU A 148 4.47 -16.92 -4.24
CA GLU A 148 3.90 -16.05 -5.28
C GLU A 148 3.53 -16.90 -6.50
N SER A 149 2.26 -16.94 -6.84
CA SER A 149 1.74 -17.63 -8.01
C SER A 149 0.71 -16.75 -8.71
N TYR A 150 0.90 -16.47 -9.98
CA TYR A 150 0.12 -15.50 -10.74
C TYR A 150 -0.69 -16.16 -11.86
N VAL A 151 -1.87 -15.62 -12.11
CA VAL A 151 -2.67 -15.85 -13.32
C VAL A 151 -2.67 -14.55 -14.11
N LEU A 152 -1.71 -14.40 -15.01
CA LEU A 152 -1.53 -13.17 -15.76
C LEU A 152 -2.52 -13.08 -16.92
N ALA A 153 -3.28 -12.00 -16.95
CA ALA A 153 -4.08 -11.57 -18.10
C ALA A 153 -3.48 -10.27 -18.68
N SER A 154 -3.81 -9.95 -19.91
CA SER A 154 -3.29 -8.77 -20.61
C SER A 154 -3.67 -7.45 -19.92
N ASP A 155 -4.80 -7.44 -19.23
CA ASP A 155 -5.41 -6.30 -18.52
C ASP A 155 -5.17 -6.30 -17.01
N SER A 156 -4.42 -7.27 -16.48
CA SER A 156 -4.20 -7.45 -15.04
C SER A 156 -3.60 -6.22 -14.33
N ARG A 157 -3.03 -5.27 -15.06
CA ARG A 157 -2.45 -4.02 -14.54
C ARG A 157 -3.19 -2.75 -14.94
N ASP A 158 -4.35 -2.85 -15.56
CA ASP A 158 -5.09 -1.67 -16.03
C ASP A 158 -5.62 -0.82 -14.88
N TRP A 159 -5.90 -1.42 -13.72
CA TRP A 159 -6.24 -0.70 -12.50
C TRP A 159 -5.18 0.34 -12.08
N MET A 160 -3.90 0.16 -12.46
CA MET A 160 -2.81 1.12 -12.18
C MET A 160 -2.95 2.46 -12.92
N THR A 161 -3.89 2.54 -13.86
CA THR A 161 -4.23 3.77 -14.59
C THR A 161 -5.68 4.19 -14.36
N GLY A 162 -6.33 3.64 -13.33
CA GLY A 162 -7.72 3.92 -13.01
C GLY A 162 -8.73 3.26 -13.94
N VAL A 163 -8.28 2.44 -14.87
CA VAL A 163 -9.14 1.69 -15.81
C VAL A 163 -9.48 0.34 -15.20
N ASN A 164 -10.39 0.32 -14.25
CA ASN A 164 -10.99 -0.92 -13.77
C ASN A 164 -12.32 -0.61 -13.09
N THR A 165 -13.29 -1.46 -13.30
CA THR A 165 -14.65 -1.29 -12.81
C THR A 165 -14.90 -1.94 -11.45
N HIS A 166 -13.99 -2.79 -10.96
CA HIS A 166 -14.20 -3.57 -9.73
C HIS A 166 -13.58 -2.91 -8.49
N GLN A 167 -14.01 -1.67 -8.21
CA GLN A 167 -13.66 -1.00 -6.96
C GLN A 167 -14.30 -1.73 -5.77
N VAL A 168 -13.55 -1.78 -4.67
CA VAL A 168 -14.06 -2.35 -3.41
C VAL A 168 -14.31 -1.26 -2.38
N SER A 169 -15.32 -1.48 -1.55
CA SER A 169 -15.59 -0.61 -0.41
C SER A 169 -14.48 -0.76 0.63
N LEU A 170 -14.08 0.37 1.21
CA LEU A 170 -13.09 0.41 2.27
C LEU A 170 -13.77 0.57 3.64
N GLU A 171 -13.16 -0.03 4.66
CA GLU A 171 -13.50 0.19 6.06
C GLU A 171 -12.26 0.62 6.85
N MET A 172 -12.49 1.33 7.97
CA MET A 172 -11.43 1.79 8.85
C MET A 172 -10.80 0.61 9.60
N SER A 173 -9.47 0.55 9.62
CA SER A 173 -8.72 -0.54 10.27
C SER A 173 -8.28 -0.22 11.72
N GLY A 174 -9.01 0.70 12.40
CA GLY A 174 -8.70 1.11 13.77
C GLY A 174 -7.40 1.94 13.89
N LYS A 175 -7.20 2.57 15.04
CA LYS A 175 -6.02 3.43 15.28
C LYS A 175 -4.70 2.65 15.21
N LYS A 176 -3.68 3.28 14.67
CA LYS A 176 -2.32 2.75 14.54
C LYS A 176 -1.31 3.73 15.17
N GLU A 177 -0.21 3.19 15.68
CA GLU A 177 0.91 3.99 16.20
C GLU A 177 2.01 4.04 15.15
N TYR A 178 2.24 5.23 14.60
CA TYR A 178 3.23 5.43 13.55
C TYR A 178 4.52 6.01 14.09
N ILE A 179 5.64 5.57 13.52
CA ILE A 179 6.99 6.04 13.82
C ILE A 179 7.73 6.36 12.54
N THR A 180 8.62 7.34 12.60
CA THR A 180 9.47 7.67 11.45
C THR A 180 10.41 6.51 11.10
N ARG A 181 10.71 6.37 9.81
CA ARG A 181 11.73 5.43 9.36
C ARG A 181 13.10 5.96 9.73
N ASN A 182 13.83 5.21 10.55
CA ASN A 182 15.20 5.54 10.98
C ASN A 182 16.23 4.47 10.51
N VAL A 183 15.87 3.70 9.50
CA VAL A 183 16.74 2.72 8.84
C VAL A 183 16.81 3.03 7.35
N LEU A 184 17.93 2.71 6.72
CA LEU A 184 18.12 2.92 5.27
C LEU A 184 17.13 2.09 4.43
N TYR A 185 16.86 2.57 3.21
CA TYR A 185 16.10 1.85 2.19
C TYR A 185 16.91 0.72 1.61
#